data_1c5623365496e4cfbd1a04b642f2463d
#
_entry.id   1c5623365496e4cfbd1a04b642f2463d
#
_cell.length_a   1.000
_cell.length_b   1.000
_cell.length_c   1.000
_cell.angle_alpha   90.00
_cell.angle_beta   90.00
_cell.angle_gamma   90.00
#
_symmetry.space_group_name_H-M   'P 1'
#
loop_
_entity.id
_entity.type
_entity.pdbx_description
1 polymer ?
#
loop_
_entity_poly.entity_id
_entity_poly.type
_entity_poly.pdbx_seq_one_letter_code
_entity_poly.pdbx_strand_id
1 'polypeptide(L)'
;MNTRDTLKINGKGHLEIGGADCVDLAEKFGTPLYVMDEAYIRNMCRVYRDAIEKYYDGNGLVLYASKAFSCLAVYKIVKQEKIGIDVVSGGELFTALKAGFPADKIYMHGNNKLVSELEYALQNDVGTIVVDSYSELDTLDTLSEKYGKRQSILIRVNPGVEAHTHHFIQTAKTDSKFGFSLSDGTAEKITEYAIRKKHLKLKGYHCHIGSQIFEKQSFILAADKMMAFIREMKDKFAFEADTLNLGGGYGIWYTDEDAKISCDGYAEYLQALIAEIAAKAKAYDVKKPFLLIEPGRSIVGEAGITLYTVGAIKDIPGVKKYVAVDGGMFDNPRYALYQAKYTAVAANRANEKPTEIVTIAGKCCESGDIVCANVNLPAVKTGDVLAILSTGAYNYSMASNYNRNLIPPVVLVKDGTAEYIVKPQTFEDLIRNDVVPERLQ
;
A
#
# COMPACT_ATOMS: atom_id res chain seq x y z
N MET A 1 -8.36 -1.24 26.29
CA MET A 1 -8.16 -1.32 24.84
C MET A 1 -7.98 0.09 24.31
N ASN A 2 -6.84 0.44 23.76
CA ASN A 2 -6.67 1.72 23.08
C ASN A 2 -7.28 1.58 21.68
N THR A 3 -8.57 1.90 21.56
CA THR A 3 -9.20 2.00 20.26
C THR A 3 -8.70 3.25 19.56
N ARG A 4 -8.48 3.13 18.24
CA ARG A 4 -8.11 4.27 17.40
C ARG A 4 -9.34 5.11 17.11
N ASP A 5 -9.15 6.29 16.58
CA ASP A 5 -10.22 7.26 16.33
C ASP A 5 -11.42 6.68 15.56
N THR A 6 -11.20 5.65 14.71
CA THR A 6 -12.25 4.97 13.94
C THR A 6 -12.91 3.78 14.67
N LEU A 7 -12.20 3.16 15.65
CA LEU A 7 -12.69 1.99 16.37
C LEU A 7 -13.16 2.38 17.76
N LYS A 8 -14.37 1.96 18.15
CA LYS A 8 -14.99 2.21 19.47
C LYS A 8 -15.63 0.94 19.99
N ILE A 9 -15.95 0.93 21.29
CA ILE A 9 -16.80 -0.09 21.90
C ILE A 9 -18.11 0.60 22.24
N ASN A 10 -19.22 0.07 21.71
CA ASN A 10 -20.55 0.64 21.92
C ASN A 10 -21.19 0.20 23.24
N GLY A 11 -22.41 0.71 23.50
CA GLY A 11 -23.17 0.39 24.71
C GLY A 11 -23.59 -1.07 24.85
N LYS A 12 -23.54 -1.87 23.77
CA LYS A 12 -23.78 -3.32 23.80
C LYS A 12 -22.49 -4.12 24.14
N GLY A 13 -21.32 -3.45 24.21
CA GLY A 13 -20.00 -4.10 24.34
C GLY A 13 -19.46 -4.62 23.01
N HIS A 14 -20.07 -4.24 21.90
CA HIS A 14 -19.61 -4.62 20.55
C HIS A 14 -18.57 -3.63 20.03
N LEU A 15 -17.67 -4.12 19.17
CA LEU A 15 -16.76 -3.29 18.41
C LEU A 15 -17.53 -2.53 17.33
N GLU A 16 -17.22 -1.25 17.16
CA GLU A 16 -17.68 -0.39 16.07
C GLU A 16 -16.50 0.09 15.22
N ILE A 17 -16.76 0.27 13.92
CA ILE A 17 -15.84 0.94 12.98
C ILE A 17 -16.63 1.99 12.19
N GLY A 18 -16.13 3.23 12.15
CA GLY A 18 -16.81 4.32 11.42
C GLY A 18 -18.25 4.55 11.85
N GLY A 19 -18.61 4.20 13.10
CA GLY A 19 -19.95 4.29 13.65
C GLY A 19 -20.87 3.10 13.35
N ALA A 20 -20.39 2.07 12.63
CA ALA A 20 -21.15 0.85 12.36
C ALA A 20 -20.78 -0.28 13.33
N ASP A 21 -21.76 -0.95 13.90
CA ASP A 21 -21.60 -2.11 14.78
C ASP A 21 -21.11 -3.32 13.96
N CYS A 22 -19.97 -3.89 14.33
CA CYS A 22 -19.33 -4.99 13.60
C CYS A 22 -20.18 -6.28 13.61
N VAL A 23 -21.01 -6.50 14.63
CA VAL A 23 -21.93 -7.65 14.68
C VAL A 23 -23.05 -7.46 13.67
N ASP A 24 -23.66 -6.28 13.64
CA ASP A 24 -24.72 -5.95 12.67
C ASP A 24 -24.18 -6.00 11.24
N LEU A 25 -22.90 -5.61 11.00
CA LEU A 25 -22.24 -5.76 9.70
C LEU A 25 -22.07 -7.23 9.31
N ALA A 26 -21.58 -8.07 10.24
CA ALA A 26 -21.41 -9.50 9.99
C ALA A 26 -22.77 -10.20 9.71
N GLU A 27 -23.82 -9.84 10.42
CA GLU A 27 -25.18 -10.35 10.18
C GLU A 27 -25.73 -9.92 8.82
N LYS A 28 -25.53 -8.65 8.43
CA LYS A 28 -26.08 -8.08 7.20
C LYS A 28 -25.36 -8.53 5.95
N PHE A 29 -24.02 -8.59 6.00
CA PHE A 29 -23.19 -8.79 4.82
C PHE A 29 -22.53 -10.18 4.77
N GLY A 30 -22.64 -10.96 5.86
CA GLY A 30 -21.93 -12.23 6.04
C GLY A 30 -20.46 -12.04 6.40
N THR A 31 -19.78 -13.15 6.68
CA THR A 31 -18.33 -13.24 6.89
C THR A 31 -17.76 -14.33 5.98
N PRO A 32 -16.47 -14.30 5.60
CA PRO A 32 -15.48 -13.23 5.89
C PRO A 32 -15.86 -11.91 5.23
N LEU A 33 -15.54 -10.78 5.87
CA LEU A 33 -15.92 -9.45 5.37
C LEU A 33 -14.79 -8.45 5.62
N TYR A 34 -14.32 -7.78 4.57
CA TYR A 34 -13.48 -6.59 4.75
C TYR A 34 -14.35 -5.36 4.98
N VAL A 35 -14.02 -4.59 6.00
CA VAL A 35 -14.72 -3.34 6.35
C VAL A 35 -13.73 -2.20 6.31
N MET A 36 -14.04 -1.15 5.55
CA MET A 36 -13.19 0.03 5.37
C MET A 36 -13.89 1.28 5.88
N ASP A 37 -13.20 2.13 6.64
CA ASP A 37 -13.70 3.42 7.10
C ASP A 37 -13.33 4.53 6.11
N GLU A 38 -14.33 5.13 5.45
CA GLU A 38 -14.16 6.23 4.50
C GLU A 38 -13.57 7.47 5.16
N ALA A 39 -14.04 7.81 6.37
CA ALA A 39 -13.60 9.02 7.06
C ALA A 39 -12.11 8.96 7.39
N TYR A 40 -11.64 7.80 7.86
CA TYR A 40 -10.22 7.57 8.13
C TYR A 40 -9.37 7.68 6.87
N ILE A 41 -9.76 7.02 5.76
CA ILE A 41 -9.05 7.10 4.47
C ILE A 41 -8.90 8.55 4.02
N ARG A 42 -10.01 9.31 4.04
CA ARG A 42 -10.01 10.73 3.65
C ARG A 42 -9.12 11.58 4.54
N ASN A 43 -9.21 11.36 5.85
CA ASN A 43 -8.38 12.08 6.81
C ASN A 43 -6.89 11.84 6.54
N MET A 44 -6.47 10.60 6.32
CA MET A 44 -5.07 10.30 6.03
C MET A 44 -4.58 10.90 4.70
N CYS A 45 -5.41 10.93 3.67
CA CYS A 45 -5.08 11.65 2.44
C CYS A 45 -4.82 13.16 2.72
N ARG A 46 -5.66 13.77 3.56
CA ARG A 46 -5.54 15.19 3.93
C ARG A 46 -4.29 15.45 4.77
N VAL A 47 -3.98 14.60 5.74
CA VAL A 47 -2.78 14.72 6.58
C VAL A 47 -1.52 14.90 5.73
N TYR A 48 -1.33 14.05 4.73
CA TYR A 48 -0.17 14.14 3.85
C TYR A 48 -0.22 15.35 2.90
N ARG A 49 -1.38 15.59 2.28
CA ARG A 49 -1.58 16.73 1.37
C ARG A 49 -1.34 18.07 2.08
N ASP A 50 -2.00 18.25 3.23
CA ASP A 50 -1.97 19.50 3.97
C ASP A 50 -0.57 19.75 4.60
N ALA A 51 0.19 18.69 4.89
CA ALA A 51 1.58 18.82 5.31
C ALA A 51 2.48 19.34 4.17
N ILE A 52 2.31 18.89 2.93
CA ILE A 52 3.03 19.44 1.76
C ILE A 52 2.63 20.90 1.54
N GLU A 53 1.35 21.21 1.60
CA GLU A 53 0.86 22.59 1.48
C GLU A 53 1.48 23.49 2.53
N LYS A 54 1.45 23.07 3.78
CA LYS A 54 1.91 23.88 4.93
C LYS A 54 3.43 24.05 5.00
N TYR A 55 4.20 22.98 4.75
CA TYR A 55 5.63 22.97 5.00
C TYR A 55 6.49 23.15 3.73
N TYR A 56 5.88 22.98 2.55
CA TYR A 56 6.58 23.06 1.26
C TYR A 56 5.91 23.99 0.25
N ASP A 57 5.05 24.89 0.74
CA ASP A 57 4.33 25.90 -0.08
C ASP A 57 3.54 25.27 -1.24
N GLY A 58 3.01 24.05 -1.03
CA GLY A 58 2.31 23.29 -2.07
C GLY A 58 3.20 22.79 -3.22
N ASN A 59 4.54 22.91 -3.12
CA ASN A 59 5.45 22.45 -4.17
C ASN A 59 5.65 20.93 -4.18
N GLY A 60 4.56 20.17 -4.23
CA GLY A 60 4.61 18.72 -4.24
C GLY A 60 3.24 18.07 -4.42
N LEU A 61 3.24 16.74 -4.52
CA LEU A 61 2.04 15.93 -4.69
C LEU A 61 2.19 14.62 -3.93
N VAL A 62 1.16 14.27 -3.18
CA VAL A 62 1.04 12.93 -2.59
C VAL A 62 0.52 11.97 -3.65
N LEU A 63 1.12 10.81 -3.80
CA LEU A 63 0.65 9.73 -4.66
C LEU A 63 0.15 8.59 -3.77
N TYR A 64 -1.09 8.20 -3.92
CA TYR A 64 -1.59 7.00 -3.25
C TYR A 64 -0.98 5.75 -3.88
N ALA A 65 -0.28 4.92 -3.10
CA ALA A 65 0.26 3.66 -3.58
C ALA A 65 -0.86 2.63 -3.76
N SER A 66 -1.34 2.49 -5.00
CA SER A 66 -2.54 1.72 -5.36
C SER A 66 -2.47 0.25 -4.98
N LYS A 67 -1.27 -0.35 -5.01
CA LYS A 67 -1.01 -1.74 -4.58
C LYS A 67 -1.48 -2.05 -3.16
N ALA A 68 -1.61 -1.04 -2.29
CA ALA A 68 -2.06 -1.24 -0.92
C ALA A 68 -3.52 -1.70 -0.88
N PHE A 69 -4.39 -1.04 -1.64
CA PHE A 69 -5.78 -1.45 -1.85
C PHE A 69 -6.32 -0.83 -3.15
N SER A 70 -6.60 -1.68 -4.14
CA SER A 70 -6.96 -1.27 -5.49
C SER A 70 -8.42 -1.59 -5.79
N CYS A 71 -9.29 -0.57 -5.82
CA CYS A 71 -10.65 -0.67 -6.35
C CYS A 71 -11.19 0.69 -6.79
N LEU A 72 -12.25 0.71 -7.59
CA LEU A 72 -12.83 1.92 -8.15
C LEU A 72 -13.22 2.96 -7.08
N ALA A 73 -13.81 2.52 -5.97
CA ALA A 73 -14.30 3.42 -4.91
C ALA A 73 -13.16 4.14 -4.20
N VAL A 74 -12.09 3.41 -3.82
CA VAL A 74 -10.91 4.00 -3.17
C VAL A 74 -10.23 4.99 -4.11
N TYR A 75 -10.10 4.67 -5.40
CA TYR A 75 -9.52 5.60 -6.36
C TYR A 75 -10.36 6.87 -6.53
N LYS A 76 -11.69 6.77 -6.46
CA LYS A 76 -12.57 7.95 -6.45
C LYS A 76 -12.38 8.81 -5.18
N ILE A 77 -12.23 8.17 -4.01
CA ILE A 77 -11.92 8.88 -2.75
C ILE A 77 -10.61 9.65 -2.89
N VAL A 78 -9.55 8.96 -3.31
CA VAL A 78 -8.20 9.54 -3.51
C VAL A 78 -8.26 10.72 -4.47
N LYS A 79 -8.95 10.58 -5.61
CA LYS A 79 -9.18 11.67 -6.56
C LYS A 79 -9.90 12.87 -5.93
N GLN A 80 -10.96 12.62 -5.15
CA GLN A 80 -11.74 13.67 -4.48
C GLN A 80 -10.89 14.42 -3.45
N GLU A 81 -9.95 13.74 -2.78
CA GLU A 81 -9.00 14.37 -1.86
C GLU A 81 -7.84 15.08 -2.57
N LYS A 82 -7.86 15.15 -3.93
CA LYS A 82 -6.93 15.91 -4.78
C LYS A 82 -5.48 15.46 -4.71
N ILE A 83 -5.21 14.23 -4.33
CA ILE A 83 -3.89 13.62 -4.42
C ILE A 83 -3.75 12.81 -5.72
N GLY A 84 -2.51 12.48 -6.12
CA GLY A 84 -2.22 11.63 -7.27
C GLY A 84 -2.28 10.13 -6.93
N ILE A 85 -1.86 9.30 -7.86
CA ILE A 85 -1.81 7.84 -7.66
C ILE A 85 -0.57 7.25 -8.34
N ASP A 86 0.07 6.30 -7.68
CA ASP A 86 1.00 5.38 -8.34
C ASP A 86 0.27 4.09 -8.75
N VAL A 87 0.65 3.54 -9.88
CA VAL A 87 0.15 2.27 -10.41
C VAL A 87 1.33 1.39 -10.83
N VAL A 88 1.24 0.08 -10.61
CA VAL A 88 2.35 -0.85 -10.84
C VAL A 88 2.06 -1.91 -11.91
N SER A 89 0.90 -1.84 -12.54
CA SER A 89 0.48 -2.76 -13.60
C SER A 89 -0.55 -2.11 -14.54
N GLY A 90 -0.74 -2.73 -15.71
CA GLY A 90 -1.81 -2.35 -16.63
C GLY A 90 -3.20 -2.48 -16.02
N GLY A 91 -3.42 -3.44 -15.11
CA GLY A 91 -4.68 -3.61 -14.41
C GLY A 91 -4.99 -2.47 -13.44
N GLU A 92 -4.00 -2.01 -12.66
CA GLU A 92 -4.16 -0.84 -11.80
C GLU A 92 -4.36 0.43 -12.62
N LEU A 93 -3.61 0.61 -13.72
CA LEU A 93 -3.79 1.73 -14.64
C LEU A 93 -5.20 1.74 -15.24
N PHE A 94 -5.69 0.59 -15.72
CA PHE A 94 -7.05 0.46 -16.23
C PHE A 94 -8.09 0.85 -15.18
N THR A 95 -7.91 0.38 -13.95
CA THR A 95 -8.81 0.69 -12.83
C THR A 95 -8.82 2.19 -12.52
N ALA A 96 -7.65 2.84 -12.53
CA ALA A 96 -7.53 4.28 -12.30
C ALA A 96 -8.26 5.09 -13.38
N LEU A 97 -8.04 4.75 -14.65
CA LEU A 97 -8.70 5.40 -15.77
C LEU A 97 -10.24 5.19 -15.75
N LYS A 98 -10.70 3.98 -15.40
CA LYS A 98 -12.14 3.69 -15.21
C LYS A 98 -12.76 4.42 -14.04
N ALA A 99 -12.00 4.68 -12.97
CA ALA A 99 -12.43 5.57 -11.88
C ALA A 99 -12.47 7.04 -12.31
N GLY A 100 -12.01 7.37 -13.51
CA GLY A 100 -11.92 8.73 -14.05
C GLY A 100 -10.78 9.53 -13.41
N PHE A 101 -9.69 8.87 -13.04
CA PHE A 101 -8.52 9.52 -12.47
C PHE A 101 -7.82 10.37 -13.55
N PRO A 102 -7.37 11.60 -13.25
CA PRO A 102 -6.63 12.43 -14.21
C PRO A 102 -5.32 11.75 -14.60
N ALA A 103 -5.11 11.50 -15.88
CA ALA A 103 -3.95 10.75 -16.36
C ALA A 103 -2.61 11.43 -16.06
N ASP A 104 -2.58 12.77 -16.05
CA ASP A 104 -1.42 13.59 -15.70
C ASP A 104 -0.98 13.45 -14.25
N LYS A 105 -1.86 12.94 -13.35
CA LYS A 105 -1.58 12.64 -11.95
C LYS A 105 -1.33 11.15 -11.67
N ILE A 106 -1.21 10.33 -12.71
CA ILE A 106 -0.84 8.92 -12.61
C ILE A 106 0.67 8.76 -12.84
N TYR A 107 1.32 8.04 -11.93
CA TYR A 107 2.73 7.67 -12.01
C TYR A 107 2.83 6.15 -12.15
N MET A 108 3.46 5.66 -13.21
CA MET A 108 3.54 4.23 -13.47
C MET A 108 4.89 3.66 -13.07
N HIS A 109 4.88 2.75 -12.10
CA HIS A 109 6.03 2.04 -11.55
C HIS A 109 6.13 0.60 -12.06
N GLY A 110 7.16 -0.12 -11.63
CA GLY A 110 7.40 -1.54 -11.92
C GLY A 110 8.81 -1.77 -12.45
N ASN A 111 9.42 -2.86 -12.02
CA ASN A 111 10.77 -3.25 -12.46
C ASN A 111 10.78 -4.01 -13.80
N ASN A 112 9.62 -4.40 -14.29
CA ASN A 112 9.46 -5.09 -15.59
C ASN A 112 8.08 -4.77 -16.17
N LYS A 113 7.93 -3.57 -16.72
CA LYS A 113 6.71 -3.17 -17.43
C LYS A 113 6.68 -3.82 -18.80
N LEU A 114 5.57 -4.44 -19.15
CA LEU A 114 5.37 -5.04 -20.47
C LEU A 114 5.27 -3.95 -21.55
N VAL A 115 5.68 -4.27 -22.77
CA VAL A 115 5.52 -3.36 -23.93
C VAL A 115 4.08 -2.90 -24.07
N SER A 116 3.12 -3.81 -23.91
CA SER A 116 1.68 -3.49 -23.98
C SER A 116 1.23 -2.55 -22.86
N GLU A 117 1.82 -2.61 -21.68
CA GLU A 117 1.51 -1.71 -20.57
C GLU A 117 2.08 -0.31 -20.81
N LEU A 118 3.31 -0.23 -21.39
CA LEU A 118 3.91 1.04 -21.78
C LEU A 118 3.12 1.70 -22.92
N GLU A 119 2.70 0.92 -23.92
CA GLU A 119 1.83 1.41 -24.99
C GLU A 119 0.48 1.92 -24.43
N TYR A 120 -0.13 1.16 -23.51
CA TYR A 120 -1.37 1.55 -22.86
C TYR A 120 -1.23 2.85 -22.06
N ALA A 121 -0.10 3.00 -21.33
CA ALA A 121 0.21 4.23 -20.63
C ALA A 121 0.38 5.43 -21.56
N LEU A 122 1.13 5.27 -22.67
CA LEU A 122 1.32 6.30 -23.67
C LEU A 122 0.00 6.69 -24.36
N GLN A 123 -0.82 5.71 -24.76
CA GLN A 123 -2.11 5.97 -25.40
C GLN A 123 -3.07 6.76 -24.53
N ASN A 124 -2.97 6.62 -23.23
CA ASN A 124 -3.83 7.29 -22.24
C ASN A 124 -3.18 8.50 -21.56
N ASP A 125 -2.07 9.03 -22.09
CA ASP A 125 -1.40 10.25 -21.62
C ASP A 125 -1.00 10.20 -20.13
N VAL A 126 -0.53 9.05 -19.65
CA VAL A 126 -0.05 8.90 -18.26
C VAL A 126 1.05 9.91 -17.99
N GLY A 127 0.93 10.64 -16.88
CA GLY A 127 1.75 11.79 -16.56
C GLY A 127 3.24 11.48 -16.49
N THR A 128 3.61 10.40 -15.78
CA THR A 128 5.04 10.06 -15.61
C THR A 128 5.23 8.55 -15.50
N ILE A 129 6.29 8.04 -16.11
CA ILE A 129 6.73 6.65 -15.99
C ILE A 129 8.05 6.61 -15.22
N VAL A 130 8.11 5.77 -14.19
CA VAL A 130 9.32 5.56 -13.37
C VAL A 130 10.10 4.41 -13.97
N VAL A 131 11.22 4.74 -14.60
CA VAL A 131 12.10 3.80 -15.34
C VAL A 131 12.99 3.03 -14.38
N ASP A 132 13.07 1.72 -14.57
CA ASP A 132 13.80 0.78 -13.71
C ASP A 132 14.91 -0.02 -14.46
N SER A 133 15.00 0.10 -15.79
CA SER A 133 16.04 -0.57 -16.57
C SER A 133 16.41 0.16 -17.88
N TYR A 134 17.58 -0.14 -18.44
CA TYR A 134 18.02 0.39 -19.74
C TYR A 134 17.11 -0.06 -20.89
N SER A 135 16.73 -1.33 -20.89
CA SER A 135 15.82 -1.89 -21.91
C SER A 135 14.45 -1.23 -21.91
N GLU A 136 13.93 -0.93 -20.74
CA GLU A 136 12.69 -0.17 -20.59
C GLU A 136 12.83 1.25 -21.15
N LEU A 137 13.93 1.92 -20.84
CA LEU A 137 14.21 3.27 -21.32
C LEU A 137 14.25 3.32 -22.85
N ASP A 138 14.94 2.36 -23.48
CA ASP A 138 15.04 2.25 -24.95
C ASP A 138 13.69 1.95 -25.58
N THR A 139 12.97 1.01 -25.01
CA THR A 139 11.61 0.65 -25.46
C THR A 139 10.69 1.85 -25.38
N LEU A 140 10.74 2.58 -24.26
CA LEU A 140 9.88 3.73 -24.04
C LEU A 140 10.19 4.90 -24.97
N ASP A 141 11.48 5.15 -25.27
CA ASP A 141 11.89 6.16 -26.26
C ASP A 141 11.34 5.83 -27.65
N THR A 142 11.51 4.56 -28.09
CA THR A 142 10.99 4.05 -29.36
C THR A 142 9.48 4.15 -29.46
N LEU A 143 8.75 3.75 -28.41
CA LEU A 143 7.31 3.85 -28.36
C LEU A 143 6.82 5.30 -28.33
N SER A 144 7.53 6.17 -27.61
CA SER A 144 7.20 7.60 -27.57
C SER A 144 7.35 8.24 -28.96
N GLU A 145 8.39 7.88 -29.72
CA GLU A 145 8.54 8.27 -31.14
C GLU A 145 7.35 7.78 -31.98
N LYS A 146 7.04 6.47 -31.88
CA LYS A 146 5.93 5.85 -32.61
C LYS A 146 4.59 6.57 -32.38
N TYR A 147 4.34 7.01 -31.14
CA TYR A 147 3.10 7.72 -30.80
C TYR A 147 3.21 9.25 -30.92
N GLY A 148 4.31 9.79 -31.40
CA GLY A 148 4.53 11.24 -31.54
C GLY A 148 4.50 11.99 -30.21
N LYS A 149 4.93 11.36 -29.13
CA LYS A 149 4.89 11.91 -27.77
C LYS A 149 6.30 12.15 -27.22
N ARG A 150 6.38 12.99 -26.20
CA ARG A 150 7.56 13.16 -25.37
C ARG A 150 7.22 12.84 -23.93
N GLN A 151 7.44 11.57 -23.53
CA GLN A 151 7.02 11.05 -22.23
C GLN A 151 7.91 11.59 -21.11
N SER A 152 7.27 12.09 -20.03
CA SER A 152 7.96 12.42 -18.79
C SER A 152 8.35 11.16 -18.04
N ILE A 153 9.61 11.14 -17.54
CA ILE A 153 10.14 10.01 -16.79
C ILE A 153 10.84 10.45 -15.51
N LEU A 154 10.84 9.56 -14.52
CA LEU A 154 11.78 9.56 -13.40
C LEU A 154 12.66 8.31 -13.51
N ILE A 155 13.89 8.39 -13.04
CA ILE A 155 14.75 7.22 -12.88
C ILE A 155 14.63 6.70 -11.45
N ARG A 156 14.36 5.40 -11.28
CA ARG A 156 14.38 4.78 -9.97
C ARG A 156 15.81 4.54 -9.51
N VAL A 157 16.15 5.09 -8.35
CA VAL A 157 17.49 5.04 -7.76
C VAL A 157 17.41 4.31 -6.42
N ASN A 158 18.42 3.47 -6.17
CA ASN A 158 18.62 2.85 -4.88
C ASN A 158 19.66 3.65 -4.09
N PRO A 159 19.26 4.40 -3.04
CA PRO A 159 20.17 5.24 -2.27
C PRO A 159 21.03 4.46 -1.26
N GLY A 160 20.88 3.13 -1.15
CA GLY A 160 21.62 2.32 -0.20
C GLY A 160 21.37 2.73 1.26
N VAL A 161 20.11 3.02 1.62
CA VAL A 161 19.69 3.31 2.99
C VAL A 161 19.05 2.05 3.56
N GLU A 162 19.66 1.47 4.58
CA GLU A 162 19.07 0.33 5.30
C GLU A 162 18.09 0.86 6.36
N ALA A 163 16.80 0.62 6.13
CA ALA A 163 15.80 0.78 7.17
C ALA A 163 15.73 -0.53 7.97
N HIS A 164 15.70 -0.45 9.30
CA HIS A 164 15.54 -1.62 10.18
C HIS A 164 14.11 -2.17 10.05
N THR A 165 13.87 -2.97 9.01
CA THR A 165 12.57 -3.56 8.69
C THR A 165 12.72 -5.05 8.41
N HIS A 166 11.60 -5.78 8.34
CA HIS A 166 11.61 -7.22 8.03
C HIS A 166 12.33 -7.50 6.70
N HIS A 167 13.18 -8.54 6.67
CA HIS A 167 14.08 -8.89 5.56
C HIS A 167 13.39 -8.89 4.16
N PHE A 168 12.12 -9.32 4.06
CA PHE A 168 11.38 -9.39 2.80
C PHE A 168 10.80 -8.05 2.30
N ILE A 169 10.84 -6.98 3.10
CA ILE A 169 10.29 -5.67 2.74
C ILE A 169 11.36 -4.57 2.59
N GLN A 170 12.64 -4.95 2.67
CA GLN A 170 13.77 -4.06 2.42
C GLN A 170 13.99 -3.93 0.90
N THR A 171 13.82 -2.73 0.35
CA THR A 171 13.95 -2.47 -1.10
C THR A 171 15.24 -1.74 -1.45
N ALA A 172 15.99 -1.26 -0.47
CA ALA A 172 17.17 -0.41 -0.66
C ALA A 172 18.51 -1.13 -0.38
N LYS A 173 18.50 -2.47 -0.29
CA LYS A 173 19.75 -3.25 -0.25
C LYS A 173 20.46 -3.21 -1.59
N THR A 174 21.78 -3.36 -1.59
CA THR A 174 22.58 -3.49 -2.80
C THR A 174 22.09 -4.66 -3.68
N ASP A 175 21.59 -5.73 -3.05
CA ASP A 175 20.91 -6.85 -3.71
C ASP A 175 19.38 -6.58 -3.76
N SER A 176 18.98 -5.66 -4.64
CA SER A 176 17.57 -5.34 -4.91
C SER A 176 17.30 -5.46 -6.40
N LYS A 177 16.14 -6.06 -6.76
CA LYS A 177 15.66 -6.10 -8.15
C LYS A 177 15.22 -4.74 -8.68
N PHE A 178 15.23 -3.69 -7.85
CA PHE A 178 14.68 -2.38 -8.17
C PHE A 178 15.78 -1.32 -8.23
N GLY A 179 15.72 -0.48 -9.28
CA GLY A 179 16.44 0.76 -9.38
C GLY A 179 17.94 0.62 -9.65
N PHE A 180 18.54 1.74 -9.95
CA PHE A 180 19.98 1.87 -10.18
C PHE A 180 20.67 2.32 -8.89
N SER A 181 21.79 1.66 -8.54
CA SER A 181 22.48 1.97 -7.30
C SER A 181 23.29 3.27 -7.39
N LEU A 182 23.30 4.03 -6.30
CA LEU A 182 24.24 5.16 -6.14
C LEU A 182 25.67 4.66 -5.92
N SER A 183 25.85 3.55 -5.19
CA SER A 183 27.17 3.12 -4.71
C SER A 183 28.09 2.55 -5.79
N ASP A 184 27.53 2.03 -6.89
CA ASP A 184 28.29 1.43 -8.00
C ASP A 184 28.35 2.32 -9.26
N GLY A 185 27.80 3.54 -9.19
CA GLY A 185 27.77 4.51 -10.27
C GLY A 185 26.77 4.18 -11.40
N THR A 186 25.91 3.16 -11.25
CA THR A 186 24.93 2.83 -12.28
C THR A 186 23.84 3.89 -12.40
N ALA A 187 23.46 4.57 -11.31
CA ALA A 187 22.53 5.69 -11.32
C ALA A 187 23.04 6.90 -12.13
N GLU A 188 24.35 7.19 -12.06
CA GLU A 188 24.98 8.22 -12.88
C GLU A 188 24.93 7.87 -14.36
N LYS A 189 25.35 6.65 -14.72
CA LYS A 189 25.39 6.19 -16.11
C LYS A 189 24.03 6.19 -16.79
N ILE A 190 22.98 5.72 -16.09
CA ILE A 190 21.63 5.74 -16.66
C ILE A 190 21.10 7.18 -16.77
N THR A 191 21.47 8.09 -15.87
CA THR A 191 21.11 9.50 -15.96
C THR A 191 21.72 10.12 -17.23
N GLU A 192 23.02 9.95 -17.47
CA GLU A 192 23.68 10.40 -18.68
C GLU A 192 23.02 9.84 -19.94
N TYR A 193 22.67 8.55 -19.92
CA TYR A 193 22.02 7.89 -21.04
C TYR A 193 20.60 8.43 -21.29
N ALA A 194 19.82 8.67 -20.23
CA ALA A 194 18.44 9.16 -20.30
C ALA A 194 18.37 10.61 -20.82
N ILE A 195 19.31 11.47 -20.45
CA ILE A 195 19.36 12.87 -20.91
C ILE A 195 19.47 12.96 -22.44
N ARG A 196 20.09 11.97 -23.08
CA ARG A 196 20.30 11.93 -24.54
C ARG A 196 19.10 11.42 -25.33
N LYS A 197 18.06 10.88 -24.65
CA LYS A 197 16.84 10.37 -25.30
C LYS A 197 16.00 11.52 -25.86
N LYS A 198 15.60 11.40 -27.14
CA LYS A 198 14.93 12.48 -27.85
C LYS A 198 13.44 12.60 -27.49
N HIS A 199 12.80 11.45 -27.31
CA HIS A 199 11.35 11.38 -27.09
C HIS A 199 10.96 11.20 -25.62
N LEU A 200 11.97 11.30 -24.73
CA LEU A 200 11.76 11.28 -23.28
C LEU A 200 12.13 12.63 -22.66
N LYS A 201 11.50 12.93 -21.53
CA LYS A 201 11.82 14.09 -20.70
C LYS A 201 12.15 13.60 -19.30
N LEU A 202 13.45 13.50 -19.00
CA LEU A 202 13.88 13.21 -17.63
C LEU A 202 13.50 14.41 -16.73
N LYS A 203 12.66 14.14 -15.71
CA LYS A 203 12.20 15.12 -14.72
C LYS A 203 13.02 15.07 -13.44
N GLY A 204 13.61 13.93 -13.14
CA GLY A 204 14.36 13.71 -11.91
C GLY A 204 14.34 12.25 -11.46
N TYR A 205 14.25 12.03 -10.15
CA TYR A 205 14.53 10.73 -9.56
C TYR A 205 13.43 10.27 -8.61
N HIS A 206 13.34 8.95 -8.49
CA HIS A 206 12.53 8.25 -7.51
C HIS A 206 13.42 7.35 -6.65
N CYS A 207 13.13 7.26 -5.36
CA CYS A 207 13.65 6.20 -4.50
C CYS A 207 12.57 5.65 -3.57
N HIS A 208 12.78 4.45 -3.06
CA HIS A 208 11.92 3.84 -2.06
C HIS A 208 12.76 2.93 -1.17
N ILE A 209 12.81 3.22 0.13
CA ILE A 209 13.76 2.61 1.06
C ILE A 209 13.22 1.42 1.85
N GLY A 210 11.93 1.08 1.70
CA GLY A 210 11.33 -0.05 2.37
C GLY A 210 9.88 0.18 2.78
N SER A 211 9.38 -0.67 3.66
CA SER A 211 8.00 -0.63 4.14
C SER A 211 7.96 -0.91 5.63
N GLN A 212 6.98 -0.38 6.34
CA GLN A 212 6.82 -0.49 7.80
C GLN A 212 7.99 0.14 8.57
N ILE A 213 8.36 1.38 8.16
CA ILE A 213 9.48 2.14 8.73
C ILE A 213 8.92 3.12 9.75
N PHE A 214 9.45 3.07 10.97
CA PHE A 214 9.07 3.95 12.07
C PHE A 214 10.12 5.03 12.36
N GLU A 215 11.37 4.82 11.92
CA GLU A 215 12.46 5.76 12.15
C GLU A 215 12.44 6.87 11.12
N LYS A 216 12.11 8.07 11.57
CA LYS A 216 12.13 9.31 10.79
C LYS A 216 13.49 9.55 10.12
N GLN A 217 14.58 9.17 10.80
CA GLN A 217 15.95 9.37 10.34
C GLN A 217 16.26 8.63 9.03
N SER A 218 15.64 7.47 8.78
CA SER A 218 15.83 6.74 7.52
C SER A 218 15.34 7.52 6.29
N PHE A 219 14.21 8.22 6.43
CA PHE A 219 13.69 9.08 5.36
C PHE A 219 14.55 10.33 5.14
N ILE A 220 15.04 10.94 6.23
CA ILE A 220 15.93 12.11 6.18
C ILE A 220 17.24 11.74 5.48
N LEU A 221 17.84 10.59 5.82
CA LEU A 221 19.06 10.10 5.19
C LEU A 221 18.86 9.79 3.69
N ALA A 222 17.71 9.25 3.31
CA ALA A 222 17.39 9.03 1.91
C ALA A 222 17.31 10.37 1.14
N ALA A 223 16.64 11.38 1.73
CA ALA A 223 16.56 12.70 1.14
C ALA A 223 17.95 13.36 0.99
N ASP A 224 18.80 13.26 2.01
CA ASP A 224 20.17 13.80 1.95
C ASP A 224 20.99 13.18 0.80
N LYS A 225 21.02 11.84 0.71
CA LYS A 225 21.71 11.13 -0.37
C LYS A 225 21.17 11.50 -1.75
N MET A 226 19.84 11.57 -1.89
CA MET A 226 19.22 11.93 -3.17
C MET A 226 19.49 13.38 -3.57
N MET A 227 19.50 14.33 -2.62
CA MET A 227 19.87 15.72 -2.87
C MET A 227 21.34 15.88 -3.23
N ALA A 228 22.24 15.10 -2.61
CA ALA A 228 23.64 15.05 -2.97
C ALA A 228 23.82 14.52 -4.41
N PHE A 229 23.08 13.49 -4.79
CA PHE A 229 23.08 12.96 -6.15
C PHE A 229 22.53 13.95 -7.17
N ILE A 230 21.48 14.69 -6.87
CA ILE A 230 20.96 15.77 -7.73
C ILE A 230 22.04 16.83 -7.96
N ARG A 231 22.81 17.21 -6.93
CA ARG A 231 23.94 18.13 -7.07
C ARG A 231 25.01 17.58 -7.98
N GLU A 232 25.39 16.33 -7.80
CA GLU A 232 26.40 15.66 -8.62
C GLU A 232 26.01 15.65 -10.11
N MET A 233 24.74 15.35 -10.43
CA MET A 233 24.23 15.34 -11.81
C MET A 233 24.17 16.74 -12.42
N LYS A 234 23.88 17.77 -11.61
CA LYS A 234 23.97 19.16 -12.05
C LYS A 234 25.42 19.52 -12.45
N ASP A 235 26.40 19.14 -11.63
CA ASP A 235 27.78 19.49 -11.87
C ASP A 235 28.38 18.73 -13.06
N LYS A 236 28.05 17.43 -13.22
CA LYS A 236 28.61 16.58 -14.30
C LYS A 236 27.94 16.79 -15.65
N PHE A 237 26.62 16.97 -15.68
CA PHE A 237 25.83 16.93 -16.92
C PHE A 237 25.02 18.20 -17.17
N ALA A 238 25.15 19.22 -16.32
CA ALA A 238 24.28 20.39 -16.31
C ALA A 238 22.75 20.03 -16.23
N PHE A 239 22.46 18.85 -15.65
CA PHE A 239 21.10 18.38 -15.46
C PHE A 239 20.62 18.70 -14.04
N GLU A 240 19.66 19.58 -13.92
CA GLU A 240 19.02 19.90 -12.66
C GLU A 240 17.65 19.24 -12.58
N ALA A 241 17.50 18.32 -11.64
CA ALA A 241 16.24 17.57 -11.46
C ALA A 241 15.11 18.50 -10.99
N ASP A 242 14.00 18.51 -11.73
CA ASP A 242 12.79 19.26 -11.37
C ASP A 242 11.96 18.53 -10.28
N THR A 243 12.09 17.22 -10.17
CA THR A 243 11.22 16.35 -9.35
C THR A 243 12.04 15.36 -8.54
N LEU A 244 11.70 15.22 -7.27
CA LEU A 244 12.22 14.17 -6.37
C LEU A 244 11.07 13.40 -5.73
N ASN A 245 11.01 12.11 -6.01
CA ASN A 245 10.05 11.18 -5.40
C ASN A 245 10.79 10.35 -4.35
N LEU A 246 10.39 10.45 -3.10
CA LEU A 246 10.99 9.73 -1.97
C LEU A 246 10.22 8.46 -1.58
N GLY A 247 9.23 8.06 -2.40
CA GLY A 247 8.47 6.85 -2.17
C GLY A 247 7.56 6.93 -0.94
N GLY A 248 7.21 5.76 -0.48
CA GLY A 248 6.40 5.58 0.73
C GLY A 248 7.17 4.80 1.80
N GLY A 249 6.45 3.95 2.52
CA GLY A 249 7.05 3.06 3.52
C GLY A 249 6.71 3.40 4.96
N TYR A 250 5.92 4.44 5.20
CA TYR A 250 5.49 4.86 6.53
C TYR A 250 4.81 3.72 7.29
N GLY A 251 5.33 3.41 8.49
CA GLY A 251 4.84 2.34 9.34
C GLY A 251 3.47 2.64 9.92
N ILE A 252 2.72 1.57 10.22
CA ILE A 252 1.45 1.61 10.95
C ILE A 252 1.48 0.61 12.10
N TRP A 253 0.58 0.77 13.01
CA TRP A 253 0.44 -0.17 14.09
C TRP A 253 -0.32 -1.43 13.65
N TYR A 254 0.19 -2.59 14.01
CA TYR A 254 -0.48 -3.89 13.91
C TYR A 254 -0.67 -4.53 15.27
N THR A 255 0.32 -4.38 16.16
CA THR A 255 0.34 -4.95 17.51
C THR A 255 0.95 -3.96 18.51
N ASP A 256 0.86 -4.25 19.78
CA ASP A 256 1.46 -3.38 20.82
C ASP A 256 3.02 -3.36 20.80
N GLU A 257 3.64 -4.16 19.95
CA GLU A 257 5.08 -4.07 19.66
C GLU A 257 5.42 -2.93 18.70
N ASP A 258 4.45 -2.45 17.90
CA ASP A 258 4.64 -1.37 16.94
C ASP A 258 4.45 0.01 17.58
N ALA A 259 5.20 0.99 17.09
CA ALA A 259 4.95 2.37 17.46
C ALA A 259 3.60 2.87 16.92
N LYS A 260 2.88 3.63 17.75
CA LYS A 260 1.62 4.29 17.34
C LYS A 260 1.93 5.68 16.82
N ILE A 261 1.84 5.86 15.51
CA ILE A 261 2.03 7.17 14.87
C ILE A 261 0.66 7.84 14.74
N SER A 262 0.50 9.00 15.36
CA SER A 262 -0.72 9.82 15.18
C SER A 262 -0.74 10.51 13.81
N CYS A 263 -1.88 11.09 13.43
CA CYS A 263 -1.98 11.92 12.24
C CYS A 263 -0.96 13.08 12.27
N ASP A 264 -0.81 13.74 13.43
CA ASP A 264 0.20 14.79 13.61
C ASP A 264 1.62 14.24 13.47
N GLY A 265 1.87 13.01 13.94
CA GLY A 265 3.16 12.34 13.81
C GLY A 265 3.58 12.13 12.35
N TYR A 266 2.66 11.78 11.46
CA TYR A 266 2.95 11.71 10.02
C TYR A 266 3.24 13.10 9.42
N ALA A 267 2.51 14.13 9.83
CA ALA A 267 2.78 15.51 9.41
C ALA A 267 4.17 15.98 9.90
N GLU A 268 4.58 15.63 11.12
CA GLU A 268 5.92 15.89 11.65
C GLU A 268 7.03 15.16 10.88
N TYR A 269 6.78 13.92 10.41
CA TYR A 269 7.74 13.21 9.54
C TYR A 269 7.97 14.00 8.26
N LEU A 270 6.90 14.47 7.60
CA LEU A 270 7.01 15.28 6.41
C LEU A 270 7.66 16.64 6.67
N GLN A 271 7.35 17.28 7.78
CA GLN A 271 8.00 18.54 8.17
C GLN A 271 9.52 18.38 8.25
N ALA A 272 10.00 17.34 8.94
CA ALA A 272 11.43 17.07 9.07
C ALA A 272 12.08 16.75 7.73
N LEU A 273 11.44 15.92 6.90
CA LEU A 273 11.89 15.56 5.56
C LEU A 273 12.00 16.79 4.65
N ILE A 274 10.98 17.63 4.65
CA ILE A 274 10.91 18.85 3.85
C ILE A 274 11.99 19.88 4.31
N ALA A 275 12.20 20.00 5.62
CA ALA A 275 13.24 20.86 6.17
C ALA A 275 14.64 20.43 5.68
N GLU A 276 14.92 19.12 5.65
CA GLU A 276 16.18 18.58 5.12
C GLU A 276 16.35 18.90 3.63
N ILE A 277 15.33 18.63 2.81
CA ILE A 277 15.36 18.95 1.37
C ILE A 277 15.64 20.44 1.15
N ALA A 278 14.97 21.32 1.89
CA ALA A 278 15.16 22.76 1.76
C ALA A 278 16.58 23.21 2.18
N ALA A 279 17.10 22.65 3.27
CA ALA A 279 18.46 22.92 3.73
C ALA A 279 19.51 22.48 2.71
N LYS A 280 19.35 21.26 2.15
CA LYS A 280 20.28 20.72 1.13
C LYS A 280 20.14 21.44 -0.20
N ALA A 281 18.97 21.83 -0.64
CA ALA A 281 18.78 22.63 -1.84
C ALA A 281 19.57 23.95 -1.76
N LYS A 282 19.54 24.61 -0.60
CA LYS A 282 20.34 25.82 -0.34
C LYS A 282 21.84 25.52 -0.28
N ALA A 283 22.25 24.49 0.46
CA ALA A 283 23.66 24.14 0.65
C ALA A 283 24.36 23.71 -0.65
N TYR A 284 23.63 23.01 -1.52
CA TYR A 284 24.14 22.50 -2.79
C TYR A 284 23.88 23.43 -3.97
N ASP A 285 23.29 24.59 -3.76
CA ASP A 285 22.90 25.54 -4.83
C ASP A 285 22.11 24.84 -5.96
N VAL A 286 21.09 24.06 -5.58
CA VAL A 286 20.15 23.42 -6.50
C VAL A 286 18.74 23.92 -6.22
N LYS A 287 17.86 23.83 -7.22
CA LYS A 287 16.44 24.18 -7.03
C LYS A 287 15.80 23.25 -6.01
N LYS A 288 14.81 23.77 -5.28
CA LYS A 288 13.90 22.91 -4.52
C LYS A 288 13.10 22.06 -5.52
N PRO A 289 13.25 20.72 -5.53
CA PRO A 289 12.52 19.88 -6.46
C PRO A 289 11.03 19.84 -6.10
N PHE A 290 10.18 19.56 -7.08
CA PHE A 290 8.79 19.18 -6.83
C PHE A 290 8.77 17.84 -6.07
N LEU A 291 8.25 17.86 -4.83
CA LEU A 291 8.31 16.69 -3.94
C LEU A 291 7.16 15.73 -4.20
N LEU A 292 7.49 14.46 -4.39
CA LEU A 292 6.53 13.37 -4.43
C LEU A 292 6.78 12.40 -3.27
N ILE A 293 5.69 11.90 -2.68
CA ILE A 293 5.69 10.82 -1.69
C ILE A 293 4.57 9.83 -2.01
N GLU A 294 4.75 8.56 -1.60
CA GLU A 294 3.87 7.45 -2.00
C GLU A 294 3.29 6.68 -0.81
N PRO A 295 2.55 7.32 0.11
CA PRO A 295 1.89 6.60 1.19
C PRO A 295 0.79 5.70 0.63
N GLY A 296 0.78 4.43 1.04
CA GLY A 296 -0.28 3.47 0.71
C GLY A 296 -0.79 2.84 1.98
N ARG A 297 0.06 2.04 2.64
CA ARG A 297 -0.25 1.36 3.90
C ARG A 297 -0.81 2.33 4.95
N SER A 298 -0.19 3.45 5.17
CA SER A 298 -0.61 4.43 6.18
C SER A 298 -1.92 5.16 5.84
N ILE A 299 -2.38 5.12 4.57
CA ILE A 299 -3.68 5.67 4.20
C ILE A 299 -4.81 4.67 4.46
N VAL A 300 -4.63 3.40 4.08
CA VAL A 300 -5.74 2.43 4.09
C VAL A 300 -5.59 1.32 5.13
N GLY A 301 -4.38 1.06 5.65
CA GLY A 301 -4.12 -0.10 6.49
C GLY A 301 -4.97 -0.12 7.76
N GLU A 302 -4.91 0.95 8.53
CA GLU A 302 -5.64 1.11 9.79
C GLU A 302 -7.10 1.52 9.59
N ALA A 303 -7.47 1.96 8.38
CA ALA A 303 -8.86 2.21 7.99
C ALA A 303 -9.65 0.90 7.85
N GLY A 304 -9.00 -0.25 7.76
CA GLY A 304 -9.64 -1.52 7.48
C GLY A 304 -9.50 -2.56 8.57
N ILE A 305 -10.57 -3.35 8.75
CA ILE A 305 -10.60 -4.57 9.54
C ILE A 305 -11.18 -5.70 8.71
N THR A 306 -10.91 -6.96 9.13
CA THR A 306 -11.59 -8.13 8.55
C THR A 306 -12.40 -8.82 9.63
N LEU A 307 -13.67 -9.04 9.36
CA LEU A 307 -14.59 -9.77 10.24
C LEU A 307 -14.65 -11.24 9.81
N TYR A 308 -14.59 -12.12 10.80
CA TYR A 308 -14.68 -13.56 10.65
C TYR A 308 -15.65 -14.15 11.66
N THR A 309 -16.32 -15.24 11.29
CA THR A 309 -17.10 -16.05 12.22
C THR A 309 -16.27 -17.23 12.73
N VAL A 310 -16.25 -17.42 14.04
CA VAL A 310 -15.62 -18.57 14.68
C VAL A 310 -16.37 -19.84 14.34
N GLY A 311 -15.66 -20.81 13.77
CA GLY A 311 -16.13 -22.18 13.52
C GLY A 311 -15.71 -23.15 14.61
N ALA A 312 -14.86 -24.11 14.25
CA ALA A 312 -14.36 -25.12 15.17
C ALA A 312 -13.29 -24.57 16.13
N ILE A 313 -13.31 -25.04 17.36
CA ILE A 313 -12.28 -24.77 18.35
C ILE A 313 -11.62 -26.10 18.71
N LYS A 314 -10.28 -26.14 18.63
CA LYS A 314 -9.49 -27.32 18.95
C LYS A 314 -8.48 -26.98 20.04
N ASP A 315 -8.70 -27.55 21.22
CA ASP A 315 -7.76 -27.45 22.33
C ASP A 315 -6.82 -28.66 22.31
N ILE A 316 -5.51 -28.40 22.34
CA ILE A 316 -4.48 -29.41 22.48
C ILE A 316 -3.81 -29.16 23.85
N PRO A 317 -4.19 -29.87 24.90
CA PRO A 317 -3.79 -29.55 26.26
C PRO A 317 -2.27 -29.44 26.43
N GLY A 318 -1.85 -28.34 27.02
CA GLY A 318 -0.42 -28.05 27.27
C GLY A 318 0.39 -27.65 26.02
N VAL A 319 -0.25 -27.59 24.84
CA VAL A 319 0.44 -27.26 23.58
C VAL A 319 -0.12 -25.99 22.98
N LYS A 320 -1.38 -25.98 22.51
CA LYS A 320 -1.96 -24.85 21.77
C LYS A 320 -3.48 -24.99 21.63
N LYS A 321 -4.18 -23.86 21.69
CA LYS A 321 -5.59 -23.76 21.35
C LYS A 321 -5.77 -23.09 19.99
N TYR A 322 -6.40 -23.78 19.05
CA TYR A 322 -6.77 -23.25 17.75
C TYR A 322 -8.22 -22.79 17.75
N VAL A 323 -8.46 -21.62 17.18
CA VAL A 323 -9.77 -21.06 16.88
C VAL A 323 -9.87 -20.94 15.36
N ALA A 324 -10.59 -21.86 14.73
CA ALA A 324 -10.76 -21.83 13.28
C ALA A 324 -11.84 -20.79 12.90
N VAL A 325 -11.62 -20.08 11.81
CA VAL A 325 -12.53 -19.09 11.26
C VAL A 325 -12.91 -19.44 9.82
N ASP A 326 -13.96 -18.80 9.31
CA ASP A 326 -14.46 -18.99 7.95
C ASP A 326 -13.61 -18.34 6.84
N GLY A 327 -12.57 -17.57 7.21
CA GLY A 327 -11.54 -17.03 6.32
C GLY A 327 -10.23 -17.81 6.37
N GLY A 328 -9.12 -17.20 5.98
CA GLY A 328 -7.80 -17.79 6.04
C GLY A 328 -6.78 -17.15 5.11
N MET A 329 -5.73 -17.89 4.75
CA MET A 329 -4.65 -17.37 3.90
C MET A 329 -5.11 -16.94 2.49
N PHE A 330 -6.27 -17.35 2.05
CA PHE A 330 -6.82 -16.92 0.75
C PHE A 330 -7.31 -15.46 0.78
N ASP A 331 -7.68 -14.93 1.93
CA ASP A 331 -8.09 -13.53 2.14
C ASP A 331 -7.09 -12.74 2.99
N ASN A 332 -6.30 -13.37 3.85
CA ASN A 332 -5.22 -12.77 4.61
C ASN A 332 -3.91 -13.58 4.48
N PRO A 333 -3.20 -13.48 3.34
CA PRO A 333 -2.01 -14.28 3.08
C PRO A 333 -0.76 -13.81 3.85
N ARG A 334 -0.82 -12.68 4.53
CA ARG A 334 0.38 -12.01 5.03
C ARG A 334 1.08 -12.75 6.18
N TYR A 335 0.34 -13.49 7.00
CA TYR A 335 0.98 -14.35 7.99
C TYR A 335 1.78 -15.46 7.31
N ALA A 336 1.20 -16.16 6.34
CA ALA A 336 1.88 -17.23 5.60
C ALA A 336 3.12 -16.73 4.83
N LEU A 337 3.04 -15.52 4.24
CA LEU A 337 4.13 -14.94 3.43
C LEU A 337 5.22 -14.26 4.25
N TYR A 338 4.86 -13.58 5.33
CA TYR A 338 5.75 -12.66 6.05
C TYR A 338 5.75 -12.89 7.56
N GLN A 339 4.97 -13.82 8.07
CA GLN A 339 4.69 -14.01 9.50
C GLN A 339 4.19 -12.70 10.15
N ALA A 340 3.41 -11.93 9.38
CA ALA A 340 2.89 -10.65 9.82
C ALA A 340 1.98 -10.84 11.04
N LYS A 341 2.25 -10.07 12.09
CA LYS A 341 1.45 -10.09 13.30
C LYS A 341 0.25 -9.17 13.15
N TYR A 342 -0.85 -9.51 13.80
CA TYR A 342 -2.07 -8.72 13.87
C TYR A 342 -2.67 -8.74 15.26
N THR A 343 -3.45 -7.72 15.59
CA THR A 343 -4.31 -7.71 16.77
C THR A 343 -5.69 -8.24 16.38
N ALA A 344 -6.22 -9.15 17.19
CA ALA A 344 -7.57 -9.69 17.07
C ALA A 344 -8.44 -9.24 18.26
N VAL A 345 -9.75 -9.08 18.00
CA VAL A 345 -10.75 -8.68 18.99
C VAL A 345 -12.00 -9.53 18.81
N ALA A 346 -12.58 -10.02 19.90
CA ALA A 346 -13.92 -10.59 19.86
C ALA A 346 -14.94 -9.45 19.68
N ALA A 347 -15.38 -9.22 18.44
CA ALA A 347 -16.17 -8.05 18.07
C ALA A 347 -17.53 -7.96 18.80
N ASN A 348 -18.14 -9.11 19.08
CA ASN A 348 -19.40 -9.19 19.84
C ASN A 348 -19.22 -9.12 21.38
N ARG A 349 -17.98 -9.07 21.87
CA ARG A 349 -17.64 -8.98 23.30
C ARG A 349 -16.36 -8.14 23.51
N ALA A 350 -16.25 -7.03 22.82
CA ALA A 350 -15.04 -6.20 22.75
C ALA A 350 -14.70 -5.53 24.10
N ASN A 351 -15.64 -5.44 25.04
CA ASN A 351 -15.44 -4.95 26.41
C ASN A 351 -14.91 -6.00 27.39
N GLU A 352 -14.87 -7.29 27.01
CA GLU A 352 -14.35 -8.33 27.88
C GLU A 352 -12.83 -8.35 27.90
N LYS A 353 -12.25 -8.69 29.06
CA LYS A 353 -10.81 -8.84 29.19
C LYS A 353 -10.35 -10.15 28.57
N PRO A 354 -9.20 -10.17 27.89
CA PRO A 354 -8.57 -11.41 27.44
C PRO A 354 -8.30 -12.36 28.60
N THR A 355 -8.61 -13.64 28.42
CA THR A 355 -8.45 -14.68 29.43
C THR A 355 -7.61 -15.87 28.93
N GLU A 356 -7.37 -15.96 27.62
CA GLU A 356 -6.64 -17.07 27.02
C GLU A 356 -5.80 -16.62 25.81
N ILE A 357 -4.77 -17.40 25.51
CA ILE A 357 -3.93 -17.24 24.31
C ILE A 357 -4.37 -18.29 23.30
N VAL A 358 -4.71 -17.83 22.09
CA VAL A 358 -5.17 -18.70 21.01
C VAL A 358 -4.40 -18.43 19.71
N THR A 359 -4.43 -19.41 18.80
CA THR A 359 -4.01 -19.22 17.42
C THR A 359 -5.25 -19.26 16.52
N ILE A 360 -5.50 -18.18 15.80
CA ILE A 360 -6.60 -18.09 14.83
C ILE A 360 -6.12 -18.75 13.55
N ALA A 361 -6.77 -19.85 13.17
CA ALA A 361 -6.47 -20.62 11.98
C ALA A 361 -7.56 -20.42 10.91
N GLY A 362 -7.17 -20.44 9.65
CA GLY A 362 -8.11 -20.43 8.54
C GLY A 362 -8.71 -21.80 8.24
N LYS A 363 -9.52 -21.85 7.20
CA LYS A 363 -10.26 -23.05 6.74
C LYS A 363 -9.60 -23.77 5.56
N CYS A 364 -8.47 -23.27 5.05
CA CYS A 364 -7.78 -23.91 3.94
C CYS A 364 -7.14 -25.24 4.36
N CYS A 365 -7.12 -26.20 3.43
CA CYS A 365 -6.42 -27.49 3.64
C CYS A 365 -4.92 -27.29 3.48
N GLU A 366 -4.32 -26.51 4.39
CA GLU A 366 -2.92 -26.10 4.40
C GLU A 366 -2.45 -25.87 5.85
N SER A 367 -1.36 -26.52 6.25
CA SER A 367 -0.86 -26.44 7.65
C SER A 367 -0.42 -25.02 8.04
N GLY A 368 0.01 -24.21 7.07
CA GLY A 368 0.43 -22.84 7.25
C GLY A 368 -0.73 -21.82 7.25
N ASP A 369 -1.99 -22.29 7.17
CA ASP A 369 -3.16 -21.40 7.14
C ASP A 369 -3.47 -20.82 8.53
N ILE A 370 -2.65 -19.88 8.94
CA ILE A 370 -2.77 -19.13 10.18
C ILE A 370 -3.06 -17.67 9.84
N VAL A 371 -4.07 -17.11 10.47
CA VAL A 371 -4.42 -15.68 10.38
C VAL A 371 -3.65 -14.89 11.45
N CYS A 372 -3.71 -15.33 12.70
CA CYS A 372 -2.98 -14.73 13.81
C CYS A 372 -2.48 -15.82 14.76
N ALA A 373 -1.21 -15.77 15.12
CA ALA A 373 -0.63 -16.69 16.12
C ALA A 373 -0.51 -16.01 17.49
N ASN A 374 -0.81 -16.78 18.54
CA ASN A 374 -0.60 -16.39 19.94
C ASN A 374 -1.24 -15.05 20.31
N VAL A 375 -2.51 -14.87 19.97
CA VAL A 375 -3.28 -13.66 20.30
C VAL A 375 -4.05 -13.86 21.60
N ASN A 376 -4.17 -12.77 22.36
CA ASN A 376 -4.93 -12.74 23.60
C ASN A 376 -6.41 -12.42 23.31
N LEU A 377 -7.32 -13.32 23.67
CA LEU A 377 -8.77 -13.16 23.51
C LEU A 377 -9.52 -13.54 24.80
N PRO A 378 -10.75 -13.04 25.02
CA PRO A 378 -11.67 -13.69 25.96
C PRO A 378 -11.97 -15.11 25.48
N ALA A 379 -12.47 -15.97 26.34
CA ALA A 379 -12.85 -17.34 25.95
C ALA A 379 -13.94 -17.31 24.87
N VAL A 380 -13.56 -17.57 23.63
CA VAL A 380 -14.47 -17.52 22.45
C VAL A 380 -15.19 -18.85 22.27
N LYS A 381 -16.35 -18.79 21.59
CA LYS A 381 -17.17 -19.94 21.22
C LYS A 381 -17.53 -19.90 19.73
N THR A 382 -17.95 -21.05 19.20
CA THR A 382 -18.51 -21.13 17.85
C THR A 382 -19.66 -20.13 17.66
N GLY A 383 -19.60 -19.40 16.55
CA GLY A 383 -20.55 -18.33 16.21
C GLY A 383 -20.14 -16.94 16.69
N ASP A 384 -19.09 -16.80 17.52
CA ASP A 384 -18.56 -15.47 17.86
C ASP A 384 -17.97 -14.79 16.62
N VAL A 385 -18.04 -13.46 16.58
CA VAL A 385 -17.44 -12.64 15.52
C VAL A 385 -16.09 -12.12 15.98
N LEU A 386 -15.03 -12.43 15.21
CA LEU A 386 -13.70 -11.88 15.41
C LEU A 386 -13.41 -10.76 14.42
N ALA A 387 -12.79 -9.69 14.88
CA ALA A 387 -12.23 -8.64 14.04
C ALA A 387 -10.71 -8.70 14.07
N ILE A 388 -10.08 -8.82 12.90
CA ILE A 388 -8.64 -8.66 12.75
C ILE A 388 -8.38 -7.21 12.33
N LEU A 389 -7.59 -6.49 13.12
CA LEU A 389 -7.38 -5.06 12.95
C LEU A 389 -6.28 -4.75 11.92
N SER A 390 -6.30 -3.54 11.37
CA SER A 390 -5.28 -3.02 10.43
C SER A 390 -5.11 -3.87 9.16
N THR A 391 -6.20 -4.46 8.65
CA THR A 391 -6.20 -5.32 7.45
C THR A 391 -6.55 -4.59 6.16
N GLY A 392 -6.68 -3.26 6.16
CA GLY A 392 -7.05 -2.48 4.98
C GLY A 392 -5.99 -2.42 3.88
N ALA A 393 -4.73 -2.79 4.16
CA ALA A 393 -3.66 -2.79 3.18
C ALA A 393 -3.09 -4.19 2.95
N TYR A 394 -2.89 -4.55 1.68
CA TYR A 394 -2.23 -5.80 1.23
C TYR A 394 -2.95 -7.10 1.65
N ASN A 395 -4.23 -7.05 1.99
CA ASN A 395 -5.05 -8.23 2.24
C ASN A 395 -5.97 -8.46 1.03
N TYR A 396 -7.00 -7.65 0.80
CA TYR A 396 -7.84 -7.77 -0.40
C TYR A 396 -7.01 -7.75 -1.70
N SER A 397 -6.03 -6.85 -1.84
CA SER A 397 -5.18 -6.78 -3.04
C SER A 397 -4.35 -8.03 -3.30
N MET A 398 -4.13 -8.88 -2.30
CA MET A 398 -3.38 -10.13 -2.39
C MET A 398 -4.27 -11.36 -2.24
N ALA A 399 -5.59 -11.18 -2.11
CA ALA A 399 -6.53 -12.28 -1.98
C ALA A 399 -6.55 -13.17 -3.22
N SER A 400 -6.83 -14.43 -3.03
CA SER A 400 -6.85 -15.44 -4.08
C SER A 400 -8.01 -16.43 -3.90
N ASN A 401 -8.26 -17.25 -4.89
CA ASN A 401 -9.24 -18.33 -4.79
C ASN A 401 -8.60 -19.67 -4.40
N TYR A 402 -7.61 -19.64 -3.50
CA TYR A 402 -6.97 -20.90 -3.02
C TYR A 402 -8.01 -21.83 -2.40
N ASN A 403 -7.89 -23.13 -2.67
CA ASN A 403 -8.89 -24.17 -2.40
C ASN A 403 -10.31 -23.82 -2.93
N ARG A 404 -10.43 -23.02 -4.02
CA ARG A 404 -11.68 -22.51 -4.59
C ARG A 404 -12.55 -21.75 -3.57
N ASN A 405 -11.95 -21.17 -2.51
CA ASN A 405 -12.64 -20.22 -1.65
C ASN A 405 -12.96 -18.93 -2.38
N LEU A 406 -14.11 -18.34 -2.08
CA LEU A 406 -14.53 -17.06 -2.64
C LEU A 406 -13.76 -15.91 -1.99
N ILE A 407 -13.25 -14.97 -2.77
CA ILE A 407 -12.68 -13.74 -2.23
C ILE A 407 -13.79 -12.96 -1.52
N PRO A 408 -13.60 -12.56 -0.24
CA PRO A 408 -14.60 -11.86 0.52
C PRO A 408 -14.97 -10.50 -0.10
N PRO A 409 -16.22 -10.05 0.11
CA PRO A 409 -16.63 -8.72 -0.28
C PRO A 409 -15.95 -7.64 0.58
N VAL A 410 -16.00 -6.41 0.07
CA VAL A 410 -15.56 -5.24 0.82
C VAL A 410 -16.71 -4.25 0.96
N VAL A 411 -16.96 -3.80 2.18
CA VAL A 411 -17.89 -2.71 2.47
C VAL A 411 -17.12 -1.45 2.90
N LEU A 412 -17.65 -0.30 2.49
CA LEU A 412 -17.18 1.01 2.92
C LEU A 412 -18.18 1.56 3.93
N VAL A 413 -17.68 1.95 5.10
CA VAL A 413 -18.51 2.52 6.17
C VAL A 413 -18.30 4.03 6.22
N LYS A 414 -19.43 4.75 6.38
CA LYS A 414 -19.45 6.18 6.63
C LYS A 414 -20.65 6.51 7.53
N ASP A 415 -20.40 7.19 8.64
CA ASP A 415 -21.42 7.66 9.57
C ASP A 415 -22.42 6.55 9.97
N GLY A 416 -21.92 5.35 10.26
CA GLY A 416 -22.69 4.18 10.63
C GLY A 416 -23.39 3.44 9.47
N THR A 417 -23.32 3.96 8.25
CA THR A 417 -23.88 3.32 7.05
C THR A 417 -22.81 2.56 6.28
N ALA A 418 -23.13 1.34 5.84
CA ALA A 418 -22.20 0.49 5.08
C ALA A 418 -22.79 0.10 3.71
N GLU A 419 -21.95 0.19 2.67
CA GLU A 419 -22.26 -0.17 1.28
C GLU A 419 -21.16 -1.00 0.66
N TYR A 420 -21.50 -1.91 -0.24
CA TYR A 420 -20.48 -2.65 -1.01
C TYR A 420 -19.67 -1.72 -1.90
N ILE A 421 -18.35 -1.81 -1.81
CA ILE A 421 -17.41 -1.27 -2.80
C ILE A 421 -16.75 -2.37 -3.63
N VAL A 422 -16.81 -3.62 -3.13
CA VAL A 422 -16.53 -4.85 -3.88
C VAL A 422 -17.59 -5.87 -3.50
N LYS A 423 -18.34 -6.36 -4.48
CA LYS A 423 -19.40 -7.35 -4.28
C LYS A 423 -18.80 -8.73 -3.93
N PRO A 424 -19.54 -9.59 -3.20
CA PRO A 424 -19.10 -10.97 -2.99
C PRO A 424 -18.99 -11.71 -4.34
N GLN A 425 -17.99 -12.60 -4.44
CA GLN A 425 -17.93 -13.57 -5.53
C GLN A 425 -19.01 -14.63 -5.37
N THR A 426 -19.40 -15.23 -6.50
CA THR A 426 -20.25 -16.43 -6.59
C THR A 426 -19.41 -17.63 -7.01
N PHE A 427 -19.96 -18.85 -6.92
CA PHE A 427 -19.29 -20.05 -7.44
C PHE A 427 -19.15 -19.99 -8.98
N GLU A 428 -20.04 -19.33 -9.68
CA GLU A 428 -19.96 -19.08 -11.12
C GLU A 428 -18.75 -18.21 -11.47
N ASP A 429 -18.41 -17.25 -10.62
CA ASP A 429 -17.20 -16.42 -10.81
C ASP A 429 -15.92 -17.26 -10.76
N LEU A 430 -15.89 -18.36 -10.00
CA LEU A 430 -14.73 -19.24 -9.92
C LEU A 430 -14.46 -20.01 -11.22
N ILE A 431 -15.51 -20.35 -11.94
CA ILE A 431 -15.42 -21.17 -13.16
C ILE A 431 -15.60 -20.35 -14.45
N ARG A 432 -15.82 -19.05 -14.35
CA ARG A 432 -16.11 -18.16 -15.50
C ARG A 432 -15.09 -18.27 -16.62
N ASN A 433 -13.83 -18.53 -16.30
CA ASN A 433 -12.73 -18.66 -17.26
C ASN A 433 -12.31 -20.11 -17.51
N ASP A 434 -12.99 -21.11 -16.89
CA ASP A 434 -12.69 -22.52 -17.11
C ASP A 434 -13.28 -22.95 -18.47
N VAL A 435 -12.50 -23.68 -19.25
CA VAL A 435 -12.89 -24.21 -20.55
C VAL A 435 -12.69 -25.72 -20.57
N VAL A 436 -13.72 -26.49 -20.95
CA VAL A 436 -13.61 -27.94 -21.18
C VAL A 436 -13.30 -28.17 -22.66
N PRO A 437 -12.09 -28.65 -23.01
CA PRO A 437 -11.76 -28.98 -24.40
C PRO A 437 -12.72 -30.03 -24.98
N GLU A 438 -13.00 -29.94 -26.30
CA GLU A 438 -13.93 -30.87 -26.99
C GLU A 438 -13.62 -32.36 -26.77
N ARG A 439 -12.31 -32.72 -26.66
CA ARG A 439 -11.88 -34.09 -26.41
C ARG A 439 -12.25 -34.62 -25.00
N LEU A 440 -12.76 -33.78 -24.11
CA LEU A 440 -13.20 -34.12 -22.75
C LEU A 440 -14.71 -34.01 -22.57
N GLN A 441 -15.42 -33.60 -23.62
CA GLN A 441 -16.88 -33.61 -23.69
C GLN A 441 -17.34 -34.94 -24.17
#